data_6f19b4feb89ba89ed97d7dfbd4f4380c
#
_entry.id   6f19b4feb89ba89ed97d7dfbd4f4380c
#
_cell.length_a   1.000
_cell.length_b   1.000
_cell.length_c   1.000
_cell.angle_alpha   90.00
_cell.angle_beta   90.00
_cell.angle_gamma   90.00
#
_symmetry.space_group_name_H-M   'P 1'
#
loop_
_entity.id
_entity.type
_entity.pdbx_description
1 polymer ?
#
loop_
_entity_poly.entity_id
_entity_poly.type
_entity_poly.pdbx_seq_one_letter_code
_entity_poly.pdbx_strand_id
1 'polypeptide(L)'
;MNNRSDLSSRLSPKMKMADAINQYHSLLTVLPRLGIPLGFGEKSVEQLCAEHHVSQTLFTLISRVYIEKDYYPSIEELRQCPMTDILHYLQQSHQDYLENKFPHIEQHINTLLEPMDKKYSTLIANFYQEFKKEVVKHFEYEEKVLFPYMRQILSENEADNGEHHHKSAFQQQHDDIEDTLNDLTNLLLKYIPAEVSSSERVDMLLDMYSLSNDIGKHAMMEDRILLPYIQYLESQSHD
;
A
#
# COMPACT_ATOMS: atom_id res chain seq x y z
N MET A 1 -8.88 4.24 31.69
CA MET A 1 -8.15 5.47 31.35
C MET A 1 -7.43 5.21 30.04
N ASN A 2 -8.01 5.68 28.92
CA ASN A 2 -7.51 5.45 27.57
C ASN A 2 -6.29 6.34 27.32
N ASN A 3 -5.11 5.75 27.32
CA ASN A 3 -3.91 6.42 26.85
C ASN A 3 -3.89 6.37 25.30
N ARG A 4 -4.80 7.11 24.65
CA ARG A 4 -4.65 7.50 23.25
C ARG A 4 -3.55 8.57 23.21
N SER A 5 -2.30 8.13 23.26
CA SER A 5 -1.19 9.00 22.93
C SER A 5 -1.28 9.30 21.44
N ASP A 6 -1.80 10.49 21.17
CA ASP A 6 -2.00 11.04 19.85
C ASP A 6 -0.68 10.99 19.04
N LEU A 7 -0.65 10.28 17.92
CA LEU A 7 0.52 10.18 17.06
C LEU A 7 0.89 11.55 16.46
N SER A 8 -0.05 12.50 16.42
CA SER A 8 0.24 13.90 16.07
C SER A 8 1.31 14.51 16.99
N SER A 9 1.43 13.97 18.23
CA SER A 9 2.50 14.33 19.16
C SER A 9 3.80 13.54 18.95
N ARG A 10 3.74 12.38 18.25
CA ARG A 10 4.89 11.48 18.05
C ARG A 10 5.56 11.69 16.69
N LEU A 11 4.82 12.03 15.63
CA LEU A 11 5.33 12.39 14.31
C LEU A 11 5.18 13.90 14.10
N SER A 12 5.93 14.68 14.89
CA SER A 12 5.88 16.14 14.82
C SER A 12 6.44 16.65 13.48
N PRO A 13 5.83 17.67 12.84
CA PRO A 13 6.39 18.33 11.65
C PRO A 13 7.84 18.77 11.79
N LYS A 14 8.27 19.15 13.00
CA LYS A 14 9.64 19.57 13.32
C LYS A 14 10.60 18.42 13.61
N MET A 15 10.09 17.16 13.71
CA MET A 15 10.94 15.99 13.86
C MET A 15 11.84 15.84 12.63
N LYS A 16 13.11 15.47 12.82
CA LYS A 16 13.97 15.09 11.70
C LYS A 16 13.42 13.84 11.03
N MET A 17 13.43 13.82 9.70
CA MET A 17 12.93 12.66 8.96
C MET A 17 13.70 11.38 9.29
N ALA A 18 15.00 11.48 9.50
CA ALA A 18 15.81 10.34 9.93
C ALA A 18 15.32 9.74 11.25
N ASP A 19 14.96 10.58 12.23
CA ASP A 19 14.41 10.13 13.52
C ASP A 19 13.04 9.49 13.36
N ALA A 20 12.20 10.06 12.48
CA ALA A 20 10.89 9.50 12.15
C ALA A 20 11.01 8.09 11.54
N ILE A 21 11.93 7.91 10.59
CA ILE A 21 12.20 6.61 9.94
C ILE A 21 12.76 5.61 10.96
N ASN A 22 13.72 6.03 11.79
CA ASN A 22 14.29 5.16 12.83
C ASN A 22 13.22 4.68 13.83
N GLN A 23 12.20 5.46 14.06
CA GLN A 23 11.06 5.09 14.90
C GLN A 23 10.02 4.27 14.13
N TYR A 24 9.83 4.55 12.83
CA TYR A 24 8.77 3.96 11.99
C TYR A 24 9.32 3.59 10.61
N HIS A 25 9.93 2.40 10.50
CA HIS A 25 10.58 1.92 9.27
C HIS A 25 9.63 1.83 8.07
N SER A 26 8.31 1.71 8.28
CA SER A 26 7.31 1.75 7.23
C SER A 26 7.32 3.03 6.39
N LEU A 27 7.86 4.13 6.92
CA LEU A 27 8.04 5.38 6.17
C LEU A 27 9.01 5.23 4.98
N LEU A 28 9.93 4.24 5.01
CA LEU A 28 10.80 3.94 3.86
C LEU A 28 10.01 3.56 2.61
N THR A 29 8.84 2.96 2.76
CA THR A 29 7.95 2.66 1.63
C THR A 29 7.13 3.88 1.21
N VAL A 30 6.72 4.72 2.17
CA VAL A 30 5.88 5.90 1.93
C VAL A 30 6.62 7.01 1.19
N LEU A 31 7.87 7.30 1.59
CA LEU A 31 8.63 8.46 1.08
C LEU A 31 8.84 8.43 -0.44
N PRO A 32 9.32 7.35 -1.07
CA PRO A 32 9.51 7.31 -2.52
C PRO A 32 8.21 7.53 -3.30
N ARG A 33 7.09 6.98 -2.81
CA ARG A 33 5.76 7.15 -3.42
C ARG A 33 5.23 8.59 -3.32
N LEU A 34 5.73 9.36 -2.36
CA LEU A 34 5.51 10.80 -2.24
C LEU A 34 6.57 11.64 -3.00
N GLY A 35 7.46 11.01 -3.75
CA GLY A 35 8.54 11.70 -4.47
C GLY A 35 9.63 12.25 -3.56
N ILE A 36 9.75 11.77 -2.32
CA ILE A 36 10.78 12.19 -1.37
C ILE A 36 11.93 11.16 -1.38
N PRO A 37 13.06 11.46 -2.02
CA PRO A 37 14.20 10.55 -2.08
C PRO A 37 14.94 10.48 -0.74
N LEU A 38 15.62 9.36 -0.52
CA LEU A 38 16.57 9.24 0.60
C LEU A 38 17.80 10.12 0.38
N GLY A 39 18.56 10.38 1.43
CA GLY A 39 19.74 11.26 1.35
C GLY A 39 19.45 12.73 1.70
N PHE A 40 18.35 12.99 2.38
CA PHE A 40 17.83 14.31 2.73
C PHE A 40 18.57 15.01 3.89
N GLY A 41 19.61 14.39 4.47
CA GLY A 41 20.41 14.95 5.56
C GLY A 41 19.62 15.17 6.86
N GLU A 42 19.78 16.32 7.47
CA GLU A 42 19.19 16.69 8.78
C GLU A 42 17.81 17.34 8.68
N LYS A 43 17.17 17.28 7.50
CA LYS A 43 15.89 17.98 7.26
C LYS A 43 14.75 17.40 8.10
N SER A 44 13.86 18.30 8.55
CA SER A 44 12.63 17.92 9.23
C SER A 44 11.55 17.43 8.26
N VAL A 45 10.51 16.78 8.80
CA VAL A 45 9.32 16.37 8.04
C VAL A 45 8.72 17.55 7.28
N GLU A 46 8.49 18.70 7.95
CA GLU A 46 7.92 19.89 7.32
C GLU A 46 8.78 20.46 6.20
N GLN A 47 10.12 20.45 6.36
CA GLN A 47 11.05 20.93 5.34
C GLN A 47 11.01 20.05 4.09
N LEU A 48 10.99 18.73 4.25
CA LEU A 48 10.90 17.80 3.12
C LEU A 48 9.52 17.87 2.43
N CYS A 49 8.44 17.93 3.20
CA CYS A 49 7.12 18.11 2.63
C CYS A 49 7.04 19.39 1.78
N ALA A 50 7.58 20.51 2.30
CA ALA A 50 7.61 21.78 1.55
C ALA A 50 8.48 21.71 0.29
N GLU A 51 9.65 21.12 0.37
CA GLU A 51 10.60 20.98 -0.75
C GLU A 51 10.04 20.13 -1.89
N HIS A 52 9.32 19.06 -1.55
CA HIS A 52 8.75 18.12 -2.51
C HIS A 52 7.26 18.37 -2.83
N HIS A 53 6.72 19.53 -2.40
CA HIS A 53 5.32 19.92 -2.63
C HIS A 53 4.30 18.90 -2.09
N VAL A 54 4.65 18.19 -1.04
CA VAL A 54 3.76 17.25 -0.34
C VAL A 54 3.00 17.98 0.76
N SER A 55 1.68 17.88 0.77
CA SER A 55 0.86 18.41 1.86
C SER A 55 1.22 17.71 3.18
N GLN A 56 1.42 18.49 4.27
CA GLN A 56 1.64 17.91 5.60
C GLN A 56 0.44 17.09 6.07
N THR A 57 -0.78 17.48 5.67
CA THR A 57 -2.00 16.72 5.97
C THR A 57 -1.96 15.35 5.29
N LEU A 58 -1.60 15.30 3.99
CA LEU A 58 -1.43 14.05 3.24
C LEU A 58 -0.36 13.17 3.90
N PHE A 59 0.85 13.72 4.14
CA PHE A 59 1.93 12.98 4.78
C PHE A 59 1.51 12.38 6.13
N THR A 60 0.83 13.18 6.96
CA THR A 60 0.36 12.75 8.28
C THR A 60 -0.70 11.66 8.16
N LEU A 61 -1.68 11.82 7.27
CA LEU A 61 -2.76 10.87 7.05
C LEU A 61 -2.21 9.50 6.62
N ILE A 62 -1.36 9.48 5.59
CA ILE A 62 -0.73 8.25 5.09
C ILE A 62 0.13 7.61 6.19
N SER A 63 0.99 8.41 6.83
CA SER A 63 1.88 7.90 7.89
C SER A 63 1.09 7.26 9.03
N ARG A 64 -0.04 7.84 9.42
CA ARG A 64 -0.90 7.26 10.47
C ARG A 64 -1.48 5.91 10.07
N VAL A 65 -1.95 5.75 8.84
CA VAL A 65 -2.45 4.44 8.35
C VAL A 65 -1.34 3.39 8.38
N TYR A 66 -0.11 3.76 7.99
CA TYR A 66 1.03 2.84 8.00
C TYR A 66 1.52 2.48 9.39
N ILE A 67 1.38 3.37 10.37
CA ILE A 67 1.97 3.23 11.71
C ILE A 67 0.93 2.76 12.73
N GLU A 68 -0.29 3.29 12.71
CA GLU A 68 -1.34 3.03 13.69
C GLU A 68 -2.29 1.92 13.20
N LYS A 69 -2.23 0.75 13.83
CA LYS A 69 -3.06 -0.40 13.44
C LYS A 69 -4.56 -0.10 13.45
N ASP A 70 -5.03 0.67 14.42
CA ASP A 70 -6.46 0.92 14.64
C ASP A 70 -6.86 2.37 14.26
N TYR A 71 -6.11 3.00 13.34
CA TYR A 71 -6.45 4.33 12.87
C TYR A 71 -7.51 4.26 11.76
N TYR A 72 -8.59 4.97 11.99
CA TYR A 72 -9.67 5.23 11.04
C TYR A 72 -9.89 6.74 11.02
N PRO A 73 -9.55 7.45 9.94
CA PRO A 73 -9.75 8.89 9.85
C PRO A 73 -11.24 9.23 9.87
N SER A 74 -11.58 10.34 10.53
CA SER A 74 -12.92 10.92 10.43
C SER A 74 -13.13 11.59 9.07
N ILE A 75 -14.38 11.81 8.67
CA ILE A 75 -14.70 12.54 7.43
C ILE A 75 -14.11 13.95 7.47
N GLU A 76 -14.09 14.61 8.65
CA GLU A 76 -13.48 15.93 8.84
C GLU A 76 -11.97 15.91 8.54
N GLU A 77 -11.24 14.87 8.96
CA GLU A 77 -9.83 14.69 8.64
C GLU A 77 -9.64 14.45 7.13
N LEU A 78 -10.48 13.61 6.50
CA LEU A 78 -10.42 13.33 5.07
C LEU A 78 -10.67 14.59 4.22
N ARG A 79 -11.63 15.42 4.61
CA ARG A 79 -11.93 16.69 3.92
C ARG A 79 -10.79 17.72 3.96
N GLN A 80 -9.86 17.60 4.90
CA GLN A 80 -8.68 18.47 4.99
C GLN A 80 -7.55 18.05 4.03
N CYS A 81 -7.65 16.87 3.42
CA CYS A 81 -6.68 16.36 2.47
C CYS A 81 -7.31 16.31 1.08
N PRO A 82 -6.69 16.94 0.06
CA PRO A 82 -7.18 16.80 -1.31
C PRO A 82 -7.21 15.32 -1.72
N MET A 83 -8.38 14.82 -2.08
CA MET A 83 -8.54 13.42 -2.47
C MET A 83 -7.73 13.09 -3.74
N THR A 84 -7.51 14.07 -4.61
CA THR A 84 -6.62 13.93 -5.78
C THR A 84 -5.20 13.55 -5.40
N ASP A 85 -4.69 14.03 -4.26
CA ASP A 85 -3.35 13.71 -3.77
C ASP A 85 -3.29 12.29 -3.23
N ILE A 86 -4.38 11.82 -2.60
CA ILE A 86 -4.52 10.43 -2.15
C ILE A 86 -4.57 9.49 -3.35
N LEU A 87 -5.38 9.79 -4.36
CA LEU A 87 -5.42 9.02 -5.61
C LEU A 87 -4.05 8.97 -6.30
N HIS A 88 -3.34 10.11 -6.33
CA HIS A 88 -1.99 10.14 -6.88
C HIS A 88 -1.03 9.24 -6.10
N TYR A 89 -1.07 9.27 -4.76
CA TYR A 89 -0.26 8.37 -3.92
C TYR A 89 -0.56 6.89 -4.20
N LEU A 90 -1.83 6.50 -4.33
CA LEU A 90 -2.23 5.13 -4.66
C LEU A 90 -1.70 4.73 -6.05
N GLN A 91 -1.79 5.61 -7.05
CA GLN A 91 -1.22 5.38 -8.38
C GLN A 91 0.30 5.20 -8.34
N GLN A 92 1.02 6.02 -7.56
CA GLN A 92 2.46 5.85 -7.36
C GLN A 92 2.79 4.53 -6.65
N SER A 93 1.89 4.05 -5.78
CA SER A 93 2.04 2.73 -5.16
C SER A 93 1.91 1.60 -6.18
N HIS A 94 0.91 1.65 -7.07
CA HIS A 94 0.75 0.68 -8.17
C HIS A 94 2.00 0.64 -9.07
N GLN A 95 2.50 1.82 -9.44
CA GLN A 95 3.70 1.91 -10.26
C GLN A 95 4.91 1.29 -9.53
N ASP A 96 5.10 1.56 -8.24
CA ASP A 96 6.18 0.97 -7.44
C ASP A 96 6.07 -0.57 -7.37
N TYR A 97 4.85 -1.13 -7.21
CA TYR A 97 4.66 -2.58 -7.28
C TYR A 97 5.04 -3.16 -8.62
N LEU A 98 4.56 -2.56 -9.71
CA LEU A 98 4.74 -3.10 -11.06
C LEU A 98 6.18 -2.95 -11.57
N GLU A 99 6.83 -1.82 -11.28
CA GLU A 99 8.15 -1.50 -11.84
C GLU A 99 9.33 -1.90 -10.93
N ASN A 100 9.11 -2.00 -9.61
CA ASN A 100 10.18 -2.26 -8.65
C ASN A 100 9.96 -3.55 -7.86
N LYS A 101 8.84 -3.67 -7.13
CA LYS A 101 8.63 -4.78 -6.18
C LYS A 101 8.51 -6.14 -6.87
N PHE A 102 7.60 -6.25 -7.84
CA PHE A 102 7.40 -7.52 -8.54
C PHE A 102 8.62 -7.95 -9.35
N PRO A 103 9.32 -7.10 -10.13
CA PRO A 103 10.56 -7.50 -10.79
C PRO A 103 11.65 -7.98 -9.84
N HIS A 104 11.79 -7.32 -8.67
CA HIS A 104 12.74 -7.73 -7.64
C HIS A 104 12.42 -9.13 -7.10
N ILE A 105 11.16 -9.37 -6.71
CA ILE A 105 10.70 -10.67 -6.21
C ILE A 105 10.81 -11.77 -7.29
N GLU A 106 10.48 -11.46 -8.55
CA GLU A 106 10.65 -12.39 -9.67
C GLU A 106 12.09 -12.82 -9.85
N GLN A 107 13.04 -11.90 -9.74
CA GLN A 107 14.46 -12.23 -9.79
C GLN A 107 14.85 -13.17 -8.65
N HIS A 108 14.41 -12.90 -7.41
CA HIS A 108 14.69 -13.77 -6.26
C HIS A 108 14.03 -15.14 -6.39
N ILE A 109 12.76 -15.21 -6.81
CA ILE A 109 12.08 -16.48 -7.07
C ILE A 109 12.83 -17.30 -8.12
N ASN A 110 13.22 -16.70 -9.24
CA ASN A 110 13.92 -17.41 -10.31
C ASN A 110 15.25 -17.99 -9.82
N THR A 111 16.04 -17.21 -9.06
CA THR A 111 17.28 -17.68 -8.45
C THR A 111 17.05 -18.83 -7.47
N LEU A 112 16.00 -18.74 -6.65
CA LEU A 112 15.64 -19.75 -5.68
C LEU A 112 15.16 -21.06 -6.34
N LEU A 113 14.46 -20.95 -7.48
CA LEU A 113 13.90 -22.10 -8.19
C LEU A 113 14.92 -22.87 -9.06
N GLU A 114 16.05 -22.24 -9.42
CA GLU A 114 17.04 -22.82 -10.33
C GLU A 114 17.58 -24.19 -9.86
N PRO A 115 17.98 -24.39 -8.57
CA PRO A 115 18.46 -25.68 -8.08
C PRO A 115 17.33 -26.67 -7.72
N MET A 116 16.05 -26.28 -7.84
CA MET A 116 14.91 -27.09 -7.39
C MET A 116 14.49 -28.13 -8.42
N ASP A 117 13.91 -29.24 -7.94
CA ASP A 117 13.20 -30.20 -8.79
C ASP A 117 12.14 -29.48 -9.65
N LYS A 118 12.08 -29.85 -10.94
CA LYS A 118 11.21 -29.19 -11.92
C LYS A 118 9.73 -29.18 -11.52
N LYS A 119 9.26 -30.19 -10.81
CA LYS A 119 7.86 -30.28 -10.37
C LYS A 119 7.54 -29.19 -9.35
N TYR A 120 8.40 -28.97 -8.36
CA TYR A 120 8.20 -27.99 -7.33
C TYR A 120 8.47 -26.58 -7.82
N SER A 121 9.51 -26.37 -8.62
CA SER A 121 9.83 -25.08 -9.22
C SER A 121 8.68 -24.59 -10.10
N THR A 122 8.10 -25.46 -10.94
CA THR A 122 6.94 -25.10 -11.77
C THR A 122 5.71 -24.75 -10.91
N LEU A 123 5.47 -25.49 -9.83
CA LEU A 123 4.34 -25.21 -8.93
C LEU A 123 4.45 -23.82 -8.29
N ILE A 124 5.62 -23.48 -7.73
CA ILE A 124 5.87 -22.19 -7.09
C ILE A 124 5.80 -21.05 -8.10
N ALA A 125 6.43 -21.22 -9.27
CA ALA A 125 6.40 -20.22 -10.32
C ALA A 125 4.96 -19.92 -10.78
N ASN A 126 4.14 -20.96 -11.01
CA ASN A 126 2.75 -20.79 -11.42
C ASN A 126 1.94 -20.08 -10.34
N PHE A 127 2.13 -20.45 -9.08
CA PHE A 127 1.41 -19.84 -7.95
C PHE A 127 1.73 -18.35 -7.84
N TYR A 128 3.01 -17.99 -7.96
CA TYR A 128 3.42 -16.58 -7.98
C TYR A 128 2.83 -15.82 -9.18
N GLN A 129 2.82 -16.41 -10.37
CA GLN A 129 2.25 -15.77 -11.55
C GLN A 129 0.73 -15.55 -11.44
N GLU A 130 -0.01 -16.48 -10.84
CA GLU A 130 -1.45 -16.30 -10.57
C GLU A 130 -1.66 -15.18 -9.54
N PHE A 131 -0.91 -15.17 -8.44
CA PHE A 131 -0.96 -14.07 -7.47
C PHE A 131 -0.70 -12.71 -8.14
N LYS A 132 0.41 -12.58 -8.90
CA LYS A 132 0.75 -11.34 -9.60
C LYS A 132 -0.37 -10.90 -10.55
N LYS A 133 -0.96 -11.83 -11.29
CA LYS A 133 -2.04 -11.56 -12.24
C LYS A 133 -3.30 -11.05 -11.51
N GLU A 134 -3.65 -11.58 -10.35
CA GLU A 134 -4.77 -11.10 -9.54
C GLU A 134 -4.54 -9.67 -9.08
N VAL A 135 -3.35 -9.37 -8.56
CA VAL A 135 -2.98 -8.01 -8.13
C VAL A 135 -3.00 -7.03 -9.31
N VAL A 136 -2.42 -7.39 -10.46
CA VAL A 136 -2.43 -6.53 -11.66
C VAL A 136 -3.86 -6.25 -12.12
N LYS A 137 -4.73 -7.25 -12.13
CA LYS A 137 -6.15 -7.10 -12.49
C LYS A 137 -6.88 -6.17 -11.52
N HIS A 138 -6.57 -6.25 -10.23
CA HIS A 138 -7.13 -5.39 -9.21
C HIS A 138 -6.71 -3.93 -9.44
N PHE A 139 -5.42 -3.65 -9.60
CA PHE A 139 -4.92 -2.31 -9.92
C PHE A 139 -5.49 -1.76 -11.24
N GLU A 140 -5.65 -2.61 -12.26
CA GLU A 140 -6.29 -2.20 -13.51
C GLU A 140 -7.74 -1.76 -13.33
N TYR A 141 -8.50 -2.43 -12.47
CA TYR A 141 -9.87 -2.02 -12.15
C TYR A 141 -9.88 -0.66 -11.45
N GLU A 142 -9.01 -0.43 -10.49
CA GLU A 142 -8.90 0.84 -9.79
C GLU A 142 -8.52 1.99 -10.71
N GLU A 143 -7.49 1.81 -11.53
CA GLU A 143 -7.01 2.83 -12.46
C GLU A 143 -8.02 3.17 -13.56
N LYS A 144 -8.76 2.16 -14.05
CA LYS A 144 -9.68 2.33 -15.21
C LYS A 144 -11.12 2.63 -14.81
N VAL A 145 -11.52 2.27 -13.58
CA VAL A 145 -12.92 2.38 -13.14
C VAL A 145 -13.04 3.23 -11.87
N LEU A 146 -12.43 2.82 -10.77
CA LEU A 146 -12.65 3.42 -9.46
C LEU A 146 -12.09 4.85 -9.37
N PHE A 147 -10.85 5.07 -9.78
CA PHE A 147 -10.21 6.40 -9.71
C PHE A 147 -10.82 7.41 -10.69
N PRO A 148 -11.16 7.06 -11.94
CA PRO A 148 -11.94 7.94 -12.80
C PRO A 148 -13.30 8.31 -12.21
N TYR A 149 -14.06 7.35 -11.69
CA TYR A 149 -15.33 7.60 -10.99
C TYR A 149 -15.17 8.59 -9.84
N MET A 150 -14.16 8.39 -9.02
CA MET A 150 -13.86 9.29 -7.91
C MET A 150 -13.56 10.72 -8.38
N ARG A 151 -12.78 10.88 -9.46
CA ARG A 151 -12.48 12.20 -10.04
C ARG A 151 -13.72 12.88 -10.59
N GLN A 152 -14.63 12.10 -11.18
CA GLN A 152 -15.90 12.62 -11.69
C GLN A 152 -16.76 13.16 -10.54
N ILE A 153 -17.01 12.40 -9.49
CA ILE A 153 -17.78 12.85 -8.32
C ILE A 153 -17.18 14.13 -7.72
N LEU A 154 -15.85 14.19 -7.61
CA LEU A 154 -15.15 15.36 -7.07
C LEU A 154 -15.31 16.62 -7.96
N SER A 155 -15.47 16.47 -9.28
CA SER A 155 -15.58 17.60 -10.23
C SER A 155 -17.00 18.10 -10.41
N GLU A 156 -17.99 17.22 -10.40
CA GLU A 156 -19.35 17.52 -10.80
C GLU A 156 -20.31 17.76 -9.61
N ASN A 157 -19.89 17.47 -8.38
CA ASN A 157 -20.74 17.42 -7.17
C ASN A 157 -22.04 16.57 -7.36
N GLU A 158 -22.11 15.78 -8.41
CA GLU A 158 -23.22 14.88 -8.72
C GLU A 158 -22.66 13.47 -8.93
N ALA A 159 -23.07 12.54 -8.08
CA ALA A 159 -22.89 11.13 -8.36
C ALA A 159 -23.88 10.73 -9.45
N ASP A 160 -23.40 10.47 -10.68
CA ASP A 160 -24.21 9.77 -11.67
C ASP A 160 -24.66 8.42 -11.07
N ASN A 161 -25.91 8.00 -11.38
CA ASN A 161 -26.47 6.72 -10.90
C ASN A 161 -25.76 5.48 -11.48
N GLY A 162 -24.46 5.60 -11.76
CA GLY A 162 -23.55 4.54 -12.14
C GLY A 162 -23.40 3.51 -11.03
N GLU A 163 -23.02 2.32 -11.39
CA GLU A 163 -22.85 1.15 -10.54
C GLU A 163 -22.31 1.52 -9.15
N HIS A 164 -23.16 1.38 -8.13
CA HIS A 164 -22.70 1.46 -6.72
C HIS A 164 -21.56 0.47 -6.54
N HIS A 165 -20.35 0.96 -6.37
CA HIS A 165 -19.21 0.11 -6.12
C HIS A 165 -19.46 -0.61 -4.78
N HIS A 166 -19.80 -1.89 -4.86
CA HIS A 166 -20.11 -2.71 -3.69
C HIS A 166 -18.86 -2.84 -2.82
N LYS A 167 -18.80 -2.04 -1.76
CA LYS A 167 -17.71 -2.06 -0.77
C LYS A 167 -17.32 -3.48 -0.38
N SER A 168 -18.31 -4.35 -0.15
CA SER A 168 -18.07 -5.75 0.21
C SER A 168 -17.33 -6.56 -0.85
N ALA A 169 -17.63 -6.33 -2.14
CA ALA A 169 -16.93 -7.03 -3.23
C ALA A 169 -15.48 -6.55 -3.38
N PHE A 170 -15.24 -5.26 -3.16
CA PHE A 170 -13.90 -4.67 -3.22
C PHE A 170 -13.04 -5.17 -2.04
N GLN A 171 -13.57 -5.14 -0.82
CA GLN A 171 -12.88 -5.67 0.36
C GLN A 171 -12.60 -7.18 0.25
N GLN A 172 -13.52 -7.95 -0.35
CA GLN A 172 -13.29 -9.38 -0.60
C GLN A 172 -12.10 -9.61 -1.54
N GLN A 173 -11.88 -8.75 -2.54
CA GLN A 173 -10.69 -8.86 -3.40
C GLN A 173 -9.39 -8.63 -2.63
N HIS A 174 -9.36 -7.70 -1.67
CA HIS A 174 -8.20 -7.50 -0.80
C HIS A 174 -7.91 -8.73 0.04
N ASP A 175 -8.95 -9.31 0.67
CA ASP A 175 -8.82 -10.53 1.47
C ASP A 175 -8.30 -11.70 0.62
N ASP A 176 -8.84 -11.88 -0.60
CA ASP A 176 -8.42 -12.95 -1.51
C ASP A 176 -6.95 -12.79 -1.96
N ILE A 177 -6.49 -11.56 -2.24
CA ILE A 177 -5.09 -11.26 -2.57
C ILE A 177 -4.17 -11.55 -1.37
N GLU A 178 -4.56 -11.13 -0.16
CA GLU A 178 -3.79 -11.36 1.06
C GLU A 178 -3.69 -12.86 1.36
N ASP A 179 -4.78 -13.61 1.24
CA ASP A 179 -4.81 -15.05 1.44
C ASP A 179 -3.92 -15.78 0.43
N THR A 180 -3.99 -15.42 -0.86
CA THR A 180 -3.14 -16.00 -1.90
C THR A 180 -1.65 -15.74 -1.62
N LEU A 181 -1.29 -14.54 -1.17
CA LEU A 181 0.09 -14.19 -0.82
C LEU A 181 0.57 -14.95 0.43
N ASN A 182 -0.30 -15.12 1.43
CA ASN A 182 -0.01 -15.90 2.62
C ASN A 182 0.21 -17.37 2.28
N ASP A 183 -0.60 -17.95 1.39
CA ASP A 183 -0.46 -19.32 0.93
C ASP A 183 0.86 -19.53 0.17
N LEU A 184 1.23 -18.60 -0.72
CA LEU A 184 2.51 -18.62 -1.41
C LEU A 184 3.69 -18.56 -0.42
N THR A 185 3.63 -17.65 0.56
CA THR A 185 4.66 -17.51 1.59
C THR A 185 4.79 -18.79 2.42
N ASN A 186 3.66 -19.40 2.81
CA ASN A 186 3.63 -20.68 3.51
C ASN A 186 4.20 -21.83 2.68
N LEU A 187 3.95 -21.85 1.38
CA LEU A 187 4.49 -22.85 0.45
C LEU A 187 6.02 -22.71 0.38
N LEU A 188 6.53 -21.50 0.22
CA LEU A 188 7.97 -21.22 0.25
C LEU A 188 8.58 -21.64 1.60
N LEU A 189 7.98 -21.21 2.72
CA LEU A 189 8.49 -21.53 4.05
C LEU A 189 8.64 -23.05 4.30
N LYS A 190 7.70 -23.87 3.78
CA LYS A 190 7.65 -25.30 4.03
C LYS A 190 8.45 -26.15 3.05
N TYR A 191 8.61 -25.69 1.81
CA TYR A 191 9.05 -26.55 0.70
C TYR A 191 10.29 -26.05 -0.04
N ILE A 192 10.90 -24.91 0.36
CA ILE A 192 12.20 -24.52 -0.19
C ILE A 192 13.23 -25.60 0.21
N PRO A 193 13.94 -26.20 -0.77
CA PRO A 193 14.88 -27.27 -0.49
C PRO A 193 16.08 -26.82 0.33
N ALA A 194 16.68 -27.78 1.07
CA ALA A 194 17.86 -27.51 1.88
C ALA A 194 19.11 -27.20 1.05
N GLU A 195 19.11 -27.56 -0.22
CA GLU A 195 20.17 -27.28 -1.21
C GLU A 195 20.29 -25.78 -1.53
N VAL A 196 19.20 -25.03 -1.44
CA VAL A 196 19.24 -23.56 -1.52
C VAL A 196 19.93 -23.00 -0.30
N SER A 197 20.82 -22.02 -0.46
CA SER A 197 21.55 -21.45 0.68
C SER A 197 20.61 -20.87 1.74
N SER A 198 21.04 -20.94 3.00
CA SER A 198 20.23 -20.44 4.13
C SER A 198 19.96 -18.93 4.01
N SER A 199 20.92 -18.15 3.50
CA SER A 199 20.73 -16.71 3.27
C SER A 199 19.67 -16.43 2.21
N GLU A 200 19.75 -17.06 1.03
CA GLU A 200 18.77 -16.87 -0.05
C GLU A 200 17.33 -17.22 0.38
N ARG A 201 17.18 -18.30 1.18
CA ARG A 201 15.88 -18.67 1.74
C ARG A 201 15.34 -17.62 2.70
N VAL A 202 16.18 -17.09 3.58
CA VAL A 202 15.79 -16.04 4.53
C VAL A 202 15.47 -14.75 3.81
N ASP A 203 16.32 -14.33 2.86
CA ASP A 203 16.12 -13.09 2.10
C ASP A 203 14.81 -13.13 1.31
N MET A 204 14.51 -14.25 0.63
CA MET A 204 13.24 -14.44 -0.09
C MET A 204 12.02 -14.34 0.85
N LEU A 205 12.07 -14.97 2.03
CA LEU A 205 10.96 -14.90 2.99
C LEU A 205 10.79 -13.49 3.57
N LEU A 206 11.88 -12.76 3.81
CA LEU A 206 11.83 -11.37 4.26
C LEU A 206 11.17 -10.47 3.18
N ASP A 207 11.49 -10.69 1.90
CA ASP A 207 10.84 -9.98 0.80
C ASP A 207 9.35 -10.28 0.72
N MET A 208 8.94 -11.56 0.89
CA MET A 208 7.53 -11.94 0.90
C MET A 208 6.76 -11.29 2.06
N TYR A 209 7.32 -11.30 3.27
CA TYR A 209 6.70 -10.63 4.43
C TYR A 209 6.66 -9.11 4.26
N SER A 210 7.70 -8.52 3.66
CA SER A 210 7.73 -7.09 3.33
C SER A 210 6.64 -6.73 2.32
N LEU A 211 6.48 -7.53 1.25
CA LEU A 211 5.43 -7.36 0.25
C LEU A 211 4.04 -7.51 0.86
N SER A 212 3.81 -8.56 1.67
CA SER A 212 2.53 -8.79 2.34
C SER A 212 2.13 -7.62 3.24
N ASN A 213 3.06 -7.14 4.06
CA ASN A 213 2.80 -5.98 4.91
C ASN A 213 2.50 -4.71 4.09
N ASP A 214 3.19 -4.50 2.98
CA ASP A 214 3.02 -3.32 2.15
C ASP A 214 1.68 -3.36 1.38
N ILE A 215 1.32 -4.48 0.76
CA ILE A 215 0.01 -4.67 0.10
C ILE A 215 -1.14 -4.50 1.12
N GLY A 216 -1.03 -5.08 2.31
CA GLY A 216 -2.03 -4.89 3.36
C GLY A 216 -2.17 -3.42 3.79
N LYS A 217 -1.07 -2.64 3.81
CA LYS A 217 -1.13 -1.19 4.08
C LYS A 217 -1.76 -0.41 2.93
N HIS A 218 -1.51 -0.81 1.70
CA HIS A 218 -2.15 -0.25 0.52
C HIS A 218 -3.67 -0.48 0.56
N ALA A 219 -4.13 -1.70 0.78
CA ALA A 219 -5.53 -2.04 0.98
C ALA A 219 -6.18 -1.24 2.14
N MET A 220 -5.44 -1.03 3.25
CA MET A 220 -5.92 -0.18 4.35
C MET A 220 -6.13 1.29 3.93
N MET A 221 -5.32 1.83 3.01
CA MET A 221 -5.54 3.18 2.48
C MET A 221 -6.87 3.27 1.72
N GLU A 222 -7.19 2.26 0.98
CA GLU A 222 -8.44 2.20 0.21
C GLU A 222 -9.64 1.96 1.10
N ASP A 223 -9.59 0.97 1.97
CA ASP A 223 -10.69 0.59 2.86
C ASP A 223 -11.03 1.65 3.92
N ARG A 224 -10.04 2.39 4.38
CA ARG A 224 -10.21 3.35 5.50
C ARG A 224 -10.27 4.80 5.06
N ILE A 225 -9.82 5.13 3.84
CA ILE A 225 -9.80 6.50 3.33
C ILE A 225 -10.66 6.60 2.08
N LEU A 226 -10.33 5.86 1.01
CA LEU A 226 -10.96 6.02 -0.28
C LEU A 226 -12.45 5.63 -0.25
N LEU A 227 -12.77 4.41 0.15
CA LEU A 227 -14.15 3.92 0.20
C LEU A 227 -15.07 4.71 1.15
N PRO A 228 -14.67 5.04 2.39
CA PRO A 228 -15.51 5.87 3.25
C PRO A 228 -15.76 7.26 2.68
N TYR A 229 -14.79 7.84 1.96
CA TYR A 229 -14.95 9.15 1.37
C TYR A 229 -15.87 9.11 0.14
N ILE A 230 -15.80 8.06 -0.69
CA ILE A 230 -16.76 7.82 -1.79
C ILE A 230 -18.18 7.76 -1.22
N GLN A 231 -18.41 6.92 -0.21
CA GLN A 231 -19.72 6.77 0.43
C GLN A 231 -20.26 8.09 1.02
N TYR A 232 -19.36 8.89 1.59
CA TYR A 232 -19.74 10.23 2.05
C TYR A 232 -20.19 11.12 0.91
N LEU A 233 -19.44 11.20 -0.20
CA LEU A 233 -19.79 12.03 -1.36
C LEU A 233 -21.10 11.56 -2.01
N GLU A 234 -21.29 10.26 -2.20
CA GLU A 234 -22.53 9.69 -2.71
C GLU A 234 -23.74 10.06 -1.85
N SER A 235 -23.57 10.05 -0.50
CA SER A 235 -24.64 10.44 0.42
C SER A 235 -25.03 11.92 0.31
N GLN A 236 -24.11 12.80 -0.06
CA GLN A 236 -24.38 14.24 -0.22
C GLN A 236 -25.08 14.56 -1.56
N SER A 237 -24.96 13.70 -2.56
CA SER A 237 -25.57 13.91 -3.89
C SER A 237 -27.06 13.57 -3.92
N HIS A 238 -27.58 12.95 -2.87
CA HIS A 238 -28.99 12.54 -2.77
C HIS A 238 -29.87 13.47 -1.90
N ASP A 239 -29.29 14.49 -1.29
CA ASP A 239 -29.97 15.55 -0.54
C ASP A 239 -30.10 16.85 -1.37
#